data_4ef518cfefef40df3a58082b46a94e6c
#
_entry.id   4ef518cfefef40df3a58082b46a94e6c
#
_cell.length_a   1.000
_cell.length_b   1.000
_cell.length_c   1.000
_cell.angle_alpha   90.00
_cell.angle_beta   90.00
_cell.angle_gamma   90.00
#
_symmetry.space_group_name_H-M   'P 1'
#
loop_
_entity.id
_entity.type
_entity.pdbx_description
1 polymer ?
#
loop_
_entity_poly.entity_id
_entity_poly.type
_entity_poly.pdbx_seq_one_letter_code
_entity_poly.pdbx_strand_id
1 'polypeptide(L)'
;MDTINKTDYYQPMLRKIPLKKIFSTAFFLATLISFSFVTFLEWRHKYNNISWYLLLIASFIHSTGPMTILVLLSILLRKKHLNIPLTITLVILQVLNLSSQMYFIDRRFSFDIYLFLYNTNVALKTVSLVYPKLLIKLLGVLIISIVYFFSLLETGSFFTEQLCKFKRPMKIARIFLLLYLPFIVFLTTKTEIYNVLLSLTNRGNEVRKVYNKYYKYQLEEQSSIELTTTQLSSPQNIMIIQLESLNSDLVNDRITPNLMKIMDRGIYMKNMVANSVNSARSFEGGLCGLIPSLSADVSRLNVDMTKLPCLPRILKKHGYTTIFFLSNDTLGDVEPFISKVGFDEIHFNDIMQPEDKKLRWGYSDSIFLKRVGEYLSERNDRNLFAFIDLTTNHFPFYDLSKNETPEYNNMVPNPSAKFVKEKLENTTYLQDMFLGEFYKKYYEPYFSENTDLILFSDHSWPLGIHPNNYFNENYAYQENFLIPFVFIPSNQTAKKYAVGTVSDSVYGQYNIPSTILDLLDIEDYFHKTSFLGVLTGKSPIQNERCTVSTQPYSGGYISLVQYPIKHLYSLKENKVYIFNLEEDPNELNPNIEEISKENKDIMESCLRNTLNHFVK
;
A
#
# COMPACT_ATOMS: atom_id res chain seq x y z
N MET A 1 -72.69 -13.50 61.37
CA MET A 1 -73.01 -13.04 60.01
C MET A 1 -71.89 -12.07 59.61
N ASP A 2 -70.78 -12.64 59.13
CA ASP A 2 -69.58 -11.91 58.75
C ASP A 2 -69.48 -11.84 57.25
N THR A 3 -69.68 -10.69 56.70
CA THR A 3 -69.52 -10.40 55.28
C THR A 3 -68.04 -10.29 54.96
N ILE A 4 -67.50 -11.36 54.34
CA ILE A 4 -66.14 -11.41 53.75
C ILE A 4 -66.13 -10.50 52.55
N ASN A 5 -65.39 -9.38 52.65
CA ASN A 5 -65.12 -8.44 51.55
C ASN A 5 -64.12 -9.06 50.59
N LYS A 6 -64.57 -9.58 49.42
CA LYS A 6 -63.79 -10.06 48.30
C LYS A 6 -63.40 -8.93 47.35
N THR A 7 -62.40 -8.13 47.73
CA THR A 7 -61.85 -7.10 46.80
C THR A 7 -60.34 -6.89 46.94
N ASP A 8 -59.56 -7.97 47.20
CA ASP A 8 -58.11 -7.89 47.26
C ASP A 8 -57.44 -8.94 46.35
N TYR A 9 -57.84 -8.98 45.08
CA TYR A 9 -57.09 -9.74 44.06
C TYR A 9 -57.07 -8.90 42.78
N TYR A 10 -55.90 -8.41 42.47
CA TYR A 10 -55.37 -7.81 41.24
C TYR A 10 -54.83 -6.38 41.47
N GLN A 11 -53.77 -6.25 42.27
CA GLN A 11 -52.78 -5.27 41.95
C GLN A 11 -51.67 -5.97 41.12
N PRO A 12 -51.47 -5.61 39.85
CA PRO A 12 -50.31 -6.11 39.13
C PRO A 12 -49.07 -5.52 39.81
N MET A 13 -48.21 -6.42 40.33
CA MET A 13 -46.85 -6.08 40.77
C MET A 13 -46.04 -5.50 39.59
N LEU A 14 -46.29 -4.27 39.21
CA LEU A 14 -45.31 -3.46 38.49
C LEU A 14 -44.17 -3.16 39.48
N ARG A 15 -43.27 -4.18 39.72
CA ARG A 15 -41.99 -3.88 40.34
C ARG A 15 -41.36 -2.79 39.50
N LYS A 16 -41.22 -1.59 40.08
CA LYS A 16 -40.51 -0.46 39.46
C LYS A 16 -39.12 -0.97 39.08
N ILE A 17 -38.91 -1.20 37.78
CA ILE A 17 -37.58 -1.54 37.25
C ILE A 17 -36.67 -0.38 37.62
N PRO A 18 -35.53 -0.59 38.29
CA PRO A 18 -34.64 0.49 38.69
C PRO A 18 -34.24 1.29 37.46
N LEU A 19 -34.32 2.62 37.55
CA LEU A 19 -33.98 3.53 36.42
C LEU A 19 -32.64 3.18 35.79
N LYS A 20 -31.65 2.80 36.62
CA LYS A 20 -30.32 2.32 36.16
C LYS A 20 -30.40 1.15 35.19
N LYS A 21 -31.31 0.17 35.41
CA LYS A 21 -31.47 -0.98 34.48
C LYS A 21 -32.12 -0.58 33.16
N ILE A 22 -33.03 0.41 33.20
CA ILE A 22 -33.65 0.96 31.99
C ILE A 22 -32.58 1.63 31.12
N PHE A 23 -31.75 2.49 31.72
CA PHE A 23 -30.67 3.19 31.03
C PHE A 23 -29.64 2.19 30.47
N SER A 24 -29.19 1.20 31.26
CA SER A 24 -28.24 0.18 30.79
C SER A 24 -28.78 -0.62 29.60
N THR A 25 -30.05 -1.02 29.63
CA THR A 25 -30.69 -1.73 28.53
C THR A 25 -30.86 -0.84 27.30
N ALA A 26 -31.22 0.43 27.46
CA ALA A 26 -31.33 1.38 26.36
C ALA A 26 -29.97 1.64 25.69
N PHE A 27 -28.90 1.82 26.47
CA PHE A 27 -27.53 1.93 25.94
C PHE A 27 -27.07 0.67 25.24
N PHE A 28 -27.35 -0.51 25.79
CA PHE A 28 -27.05 -1.78 25.15
C PHE A 28 -27.73 -1.90 23.78
N LEU A 29 -29.02 -1.58 23.68
CA LEU A 29 -29.75 -1.61 22.42
C LEU A 29 -29.21 -0.60 21.41
N ALA A 30 -28.89 0.61 21.85
CA ALA A 30 -28.31 1.63 20.98
C ALA A 30 -26.94 1.21 20.41
N THR A 31 -26.06 0.66 21.24
CA THR A 31 -24.76 0.13 20.77
C THR A 31 -24.92 -1.08 19.88
N LEU A 32 -25.86 -1.98 20.17
CA LEU A 32 -26.17 -3.12 19.33
C LEU A 32 -26.65 -2.70 17.94
N ILE A 33 -27.52 -1.72 17.86
CA ILE A 33 -28.01 -1.16 16.59
C ILE A 33 -26.83 -0.55 15.82
N SER A 34 -25.96 0.22 16.49
CA SER A 34 -24.79 0.82 15.87
C SER A 34 -23.85 -0.25 15.29
N PHE A 35 -23.57 -1.32 16.03
CA PHE A 35 -22.72 -2.43 15.58
C PHE A 35 -23.34 -3.18 14.40
N SER A 36 -24.67 -3.41 14.47
CA SER A 36 -25.39 -4.03 13.37
C SER A 36 -25.33 -3.19 12.10
N PHE A 37 -25.41 -1.87 12.24
CA PHE A 37 -25.32 -0.95 11.10
C PHE A 37 -23.94 -0.95 10.46
N VAL A 38 -22.86 -0.95 11.24
CA VAL A 38 -21.49 -1.06 10.72
C VAL A 38 -21.29 -2.38 9.97
N THR A 39 -21.72 -3.50 10.56
CA THR A 39 -21.66 -4.82 9.90
C THR A 39 -22.50 -4.87 8.62
N PHE A 40 -23.70 -4.24 8.64
CA PHE A 40 -24.54 -4.12 7.46
C PHE A 40 -23.85 -3.32 6.34
N LEU A 41 -23.21 -2.20 6.66
CA LEU A 41 -22.47 -1.40 5.67
C LEU A 41 -21.31 -2.19 5.06
N GLU A 42 -20.52 -2.90 5.88
CA GLU A 42 -19.46 -3.78 5.38
C GLU A 42 -20.02 -4.83 4.42
N TRP A 43 -21.06 -5.55 4.83
CA TRP A 43 -21.63 -6.62 4.00
C TRP A 43 -22.33 -6.09 2.76
N ARG A 44 -22.92 -4.90 2.82
CA ARG A 44 -23.52 -4.25 1.65
C ARG A 44 -22.45 -3.97 0.58
N HIS A 45 -21.23 -3.63 0.97
CA HIS A 45 -20.12 -3.47 0.04
C HIS A 45 -19.59 -4.79 -0.51
N LYS A 46 -19.53 -5.84 0.31
CA LYS A 46 -19.03 -7.16 -0.10
C LYS A 46 -20.02 -7.98 -0.93
N TYR A 47 -21.29 -7.83 -0.65
CA TYR A 47 -22.37 -8.69 -1.16
C TYR A 47 -23.51 -7.87 -1.78
N ASN A 48 -23.19 -7.08 -2.78
CA ASN A 48 -24.16 -6.19 -3.47
C ASN A 48 -25.33 -6.94 -4.14
N ASN A 49 -25.16 -8.23 -4.47
CA ASN A 49 -26.18 -9.08 -5.07
C ASN A 49 -27.18 -9.67 -4.06
N ILE A 50 -26.92 -9.55 -2.76
CA ILE A 50 -27.83 -10.04 -1.72
C ILE A 50 -28.80 -8.94 -1.32
N SER A 51 -30.04 -9.33 -1.10
CA SER A 51 -31.11 -8.44 -0.69
C SER A 51 -30.75 -7.69 0.60
N TRP A 52 -30.88 -6.37 0.61
CA TRP A 52 -30.45 -5.50 1.72
C TRP A 52 -31.11 -5.86 3.05
N TYR A 53 -32.38 -6.31 3.07
CA TYR A 53 -33.05 -6.70 4.31
C TYR A 53 -32.50 -8.00 4.89
N LEU A 54 -32.06 -8.95 4.06
CA LEU A 54 -31.38 -10.17 4.54
C LEU A 54 -30.04 -9.83 5.17
N LEU A 55 -29.27 -8.93 4.57
CA LEU A 55 -28.02 -8.44 5.13
C LEU A 55 -28.24 -7.71 6.46
N LEU A 56 -29.31 -6.92 6.58
CA LEU A 56 -29.65 -6.21 7.82
C LEU A 56 -30.01 -7.20 8.95
N ILE A 57 -30.84 -8.19 8.67
CA ILE A 57 -31.22 -9.24 9.63
C ILE A 57 -29.97 -10.02 10.07
N ALA A 58 -29.16 -10.48 9.12
CA ALA A 58 -27.94 -11.22 9.41
C ALA A 58 -26.95 -10.40 10.25
N SER A 59 -26.77 -9.11 9.95
CA SER A 59 -25.91 -8.22 10.71
C SER A 59 -26.40 -8.03 12.14
N PHE A 60 -27.71 -7.94 12.34
CA PHE A 60 -28.29 -7.85 13.68
C PHE A 60 -28.07 -9.13 14.49
N ILE A 61 -28.30 -10.31 13.88
CA ILE A 61 -28.03 -11.59 14.52
C ILE A 61 -26.55 -11.75 14.86
N HIS A 62 -25.64 -11.38 13.95
CA HIS A 62 -24.20 -11.41 14.22
C HIS A 62 -23.82 -10.52 15.39
N SER A 63 -24.32 -9.29 15.46
CA SER A 63 -24.00 -8.32 16.52
C SER A 63 -24.54 -8.73 17.89
N THR A 64 -25.64 -9.52 17.95
CA THR A 64 -26.16 -10.11 19.20
C THR A 64 -25.35 -11.31 19.69
N GLY A 65 -24.47 -11.87 18.84
CA GLY A 65 -23.72 -13.11 19.10
C GLY A 65 -22.98 -13.14 20.42
N PRO A 66 -22.13 -12.16 20.74
CA PRO A 66 -21.36 -12.15 22.00
C PRO A 66 -22.25 -12.22 23.24
N MET A 67 -23.35 -11.45 23.29
CA MET A 67 -24.29 -11.48 24.41
C MET A 67 -24.97 -12.82 24.52
N THR A 68 -25.48 -13.36 23.42
CA THR A 68 -26.21 -14.63 23.40
C THR A 68 -25.31 -15.77 23.89
N ILE A 69 -24.07 -15.84 23.43
CA ILE A 69 -23.09 -16.84 23.86
C ILE A 69 -22.78 -16.71 25.34
N LEU A 70 -22.55 -15.49 25.85
CA LEU A 70 -22.28 -15.26 27.28
C LEU A 70 -23.43 -15.70 28.17
N VAL A 71 -24.66 -15.36 27.80
CA VAL A 71 -25.86 -15.75 28.56
C VAL A 71 -26.01 -17.28 28.57
N LEU A 72 -25.89 -17.94 27.43
CA LEU A 72 -26.00 -19.39 27.31
C LEU A 72 -24.90 -20.12 28.10
N LEU A 73 -23.66 -19.65 28.02
CA LEU A 73 -22.54 -20.24 28.79
C LEU A 73 -22.72 -20.01 30.29
N SER A 74 -23.22 -18.85 30.73
CA SER A 74 -23.48 -18.57 32.13
C SER A 74 -24.55 -19.51 32.70
N ILE A 75 -25.61 -19.82 31.93
CA ILE A 75 -26.64 -20.82 32.31
C ILE A 75 -26.03 -22.20 32.42
N LEU A 76 -25.21 -22.61 31.46
CA LEU A 76 -24.56 -23.94 31.48
C LEU A 76 -23.60 -24.11 32.65
N LEU A 77 -22.88 -23.07 33.02
CA LEU A 77 -21.96 -23.04 34.15
C LEU A 77 -22.66 -22.83 35.51
N ARG A 78 -23.99 -22.73 35.53
CA ARG A 78 -24.83 -22.45 36.69
C ARG A 78 -24.43 -21.19 37.45
N LYS A 79 -23.95 -20.16 36.73
CA LYS A 79 -23.56 -18.87 37.32
C LYS A 79 -24.69 -17.86 37.14
N LYS A 80 -25.01 -17.13 38.20
CA LYS A 80 -26.01 -16.06 38.16
C LYS A 80 -25.49 -14.79 37.48
N HIS A 81 -24.18 -14.64 37.45
CA HIS A 81 -23.51 -13.47 36.85
C HIS A 81 -22.61 -13.91 35.67
N LEU A 82 -22.43 -13.02 34.73
CA LEU A 82 -21.52 -13.25 33.59
C LEU A 82 -20.08 -13.43 34.06
N ASN A 83 -19.36 -14.29 33.36
CA ASN A 83 -17.93 -14.49 33.60
C ASN A 83 -17.16 -13.28 33.08
N ILE A 84 -16.60 -12.47 33.98
CA ILE A 84 -15.88 -11.22 33.65
C ILE A 84 -14.74 -11.47 32.66
N PRO A 85 -13.81 -12.43 32.85
CA PRO A 85 -12.75 -12.69 31.87
C PRO A 85 -13.29 -13.02 30.48
N LEU A 86 -14.29 -13.86 30.36
CA LEU A 86 -14.91 -14.21 29.09
C LEU A 86 -15.59 -12.98 28.43
N THR A 87 -16.25 -12.15 29.25
CA THR A 87 -16.87 -10.92 28.77
C THR A 87 -15.82 -9.95 28.23
N ILE A 88 -14.70 -9.78 28.94
CA ILE A 88 -13.57 -8.96 28.48
C ILE A 88 -13.06 -9.48 27.12
N THR A 89 -12.81 -10.78 27.01
CA THR A 89 -12.32 -11.39 25.76
C THR A 89 -13.28 -11.12 24.59
N LEU A 90 -14.58 -11.32 24.79
CA LEU A 90 -15.56 -11.11 23.71
C LEU A 90 -15.72 -9.63 23.35
N VAL A 91 -15.59 -8.71 24.30
CA VAL A 91 -15.59 -7.27 24.02
C VAL A 91 -14.33 -6.88 23.24
N ILE A 92 -13.15 -7.39 23.60
CA ILE A 92 -11.92 -7.15 22.82
C ILE A 92 -12.09 -7.64 21.39
N LEU A 93 -12.60 -8.86 21.17
CA LEU A 93 -12.87 -9.39 19.83
C LEU A 93 -13.88 -8.52 19.07
N GLN A 94 -14.89 -7.99 19.75
CA GLN A 94 -15.86 -7.10 19.13
C GLN A 94 -15.26 -5.73 18.75
N VAL A 95 -14.37 -5.19 19.58
CA VAL A 95 -13.60 -3.95 19.26
C VAL A 95 -12.74 -4.17 18.02
N LEU A 96 -12.00 -5.28 17.97
CA LEU A 96 -11.16 -5.63 16.83
C LEU A 96 -12.01 -5.81 15.56
N ASN A 97 -13.15 -6.48 15.68
CA ASN A 97 -14.07 -6.65 14.56
C ASN A 97 -14.58 -5.31 14.02
N LEU A 98 -15.09 -4.44 14.90
CA LEU A 98 -15.58 -3.12 14.47
C LEU A 98 -14.49 -2.24 13.87
N SER A 99 -13.30 -2.26 14.47
CA SER A 99 -12.17 -1.48 13.96
C SER A 99 -11.77 -1.96 12.56
N SER A 100 -11.71 -3.28 12.35
CA SER A 100 -11.40 -3.85 11.03
C SER A 100 -12.50 -3.59 10.00
N GLN A 101 -13.78 -3.63 10.40
CA GLN A 101 -14.92 -3.28 9.54
C GLN A 101 -14.89 -1.81 9.13
N MET A 102 -14.65 -0.91 10.07
CA MET A 102 -14.54 0.53 9.79
C MET A 102 -13.35 0.83 8.87
N TYR A 103 -12.23 0.18 9.10
CA TYR A 103 -11.07 0.27 8.21
C TYR A 103 -11.41 -0.20 6.79
N PHE A 104 -12.08 -1.35 6.64
CA PHE A 104 -12.51 -1.85 5.34
C PHE A 104 -13.51 -0.91 4.65
N ILE A 105 -14.49 -0.36 5.37
CA ILE A 105 -15.46 0.59 4.81
C ILE A 105 -14.75 1.84 4.28
N ASP A 106 -13.73 2.32 4.98
CA ASP A 106 -12.97 3.51 4.63
C ASP A 106 -11.98 3.25 3.48
N ARG A 107 -11.31 2.09 3.49
CA ARG A 107 -10.18 1.77 2.62
C ARG A 107 -10.47 0.78 1.51
N ARG A 108 -11.58 0.04 1.61
CA ARG A 108 -11.98 -1.01 0.67
C ARG A 108 -11.04 -2.21 0.59
N PHE A 109 -10.11 -2.35 1.52
CA PHE A 109 -9.27 -3.55 1.66
C PHE A 109 -9.16 -3.98 3.12
N SER A 110 -8.77 -5.26 3.32
CA SER A 110 -8.70 -5.86 4.65
C SER A 110 -7.47 -5.36 5.42
N PHE A 111 -7.63 -5.08 6.70
CA PHE A 111 -6.52 -4.76 7.59
C PHE A 111 -5.59 -5.97 7.75
N ASP A 112 -4.31 -5.78 7.47
CA ASP A 112 -3.28 -6.79 7.68
C ASP A 112 -2.52 -6.51 8.99
N ILE A 113 -2.85 -7.28 10.03
CA ILE A 113 -2.25 -7.10 11.35
C ILE A 113 -0.75 -7.42 11.35
N TYR A 114 -0.30 -8.32 10.48
CA TYR A 114 1.11 -8.68 10.37
C TYR A 114 1.93 -7.53 9.82
N LEU A 115 1.48 -6.93 8.72
CA LEU A 115 2.12 -5.73 8.16
C LEU A 115 2.07 -4.55 9.13
N PHE A 116 0.96 -4.39 9.84
CA PHE A 116 0.83 -3.35 10.86
C PHE A 116 1.87 -3.52 11.98
N LEU A 117 2.07 -4.74 12.49
CA LEU A 117 3.05 -5.00 13.55
C LEU A 117 4.49 -4.74 13.10
N TYR A 118 4.81 -5.01 11.83
CA TYR A 118 6.13 -4.69 11.27
C TYR A 118 6.34 -3.19 11.03
N ASN A 119 5.27 -2.46 10.72
CA ASN A 119 5.32 -1.06 10.32
C ASN A 119 4.58 -0.15 11.32
N THR A 120 4.52 -0.49 12.60
CA THR A 120 3.65 0.19 13.58
C THR A 120 3.91 1.70 13.66
N ASN A 121 5.16 2.13 13.71
CA ASN A 121 5.51 3.55 13.80
C ASN A 121 5.06 4.34 12.57
N VAL A 122 5.27 3.77 11.38
CA VAL A 122 4.84 4.34 10.10
C VAL A 122 3.33 4.41 10.03
N ALA A 123 2.66 3.28 10.32
CA ALA A 123 1.20 3.19 10.28
C ALA A 123 0.55 4.20 11.24
N LEU A 124 1.07 4.37 12.46
CA LEU A 124 0.56 5.34 13.42
C LEU A 124 0.79 6.78 12.94
N LYS A 125 1.96 7.09 12.40
CA LYS A 125 2.27 8.42 11.85
C LYS A 125 1.38 8.72 10.65
N THR A 126 1.25 7.78 9.71
CA THR A 126 0.39 7.93 8.53
C THR A 126 -1.07 8.12 8.93
N VAL A 127 -1.59 7.33 9.88
CA VAL A 127 -2.96 7.49 10.38
C VAL A 127 -3.15 8.88 11.02
N SER A 128 -2.20 9.35 11.81
CA SER A 128 -2.31 10.66 12.47
C SER A 128 -2.26 11.83 11.48
N LEU A 129 -1.42 11.76 10.46
CA LEU A 129 -1.23 12.82 9.47
C LEU A 129 -2.28 12.80 8.35
N VAL A 130 -2.50 11.62 7.76
CA VAL A 130 -3.33 11.47 6.55
C VAL A 130 -4.79 11.25 6.91
N TYR A 131 -5.05 10.57 8.04
CA TYR A 131 -6.38 10.10 8.40
C TYR A 131 -6.82 10.52 9.82
N PRO A 132 -6.73 11.80 10.20
CA PRO A 132 -7.11 12.23 11.55
C PRO A 132 -8.57 11.88 11.87
N LYS A 133 -9.46 11.86 10.86
CA LYS A 133 -10.85 11.41 11.01
C LYS A 133 -10.96 9.92 11.35
N LEU A 134 -10.04 9.08 10.89
CA LEU A 134 -9.98 7.66 11.24
C LEU A 134 -9.61 7.48 12.72
N LEU A 135 -8.65 8.25 13.20
CA LEU A 135 -8.26 8.24 14.61
C LEU A 135 -9.44 8.62 15.53
N ILE A 136 -10.21 9.65 15.16
CA ILE A 136 -11.44 10.05 15.88
C ILE A 136 -12.47 8.92 15.85
N LYS A 137 -12.66 8.25 14.72
CA LYS A 137 -13.57 7.09 14.59
C LYS A 137 -13.12 5.94 15.50
N LEU A 138 -11.82 5.61 15.53
CA LEU A 138 -11.27 4.55 16.39
C LEU A 138 -11.43 4.89 17.88
N LEU A 139 -11.22 6.13 18.28
CA LEU A 139 -11.48 6.60 19.64
C LEU A 139 -12.97 6.47 19.99
N GLY A 140 -13.86 6.83 19.07
CA GLY A 140 -15.30 6.64 19.20
C GLY A 140 -15.67 5.17 19.41
N VAL A 141 -15.09 4.26 18.63
CA VAL A 141 -15.27 2.80 18.78
C VAL A 141 -14.82 2.34 20.18
N LEU A 142 -13.68 2.81 20.66
CA LEU A 142 -13.18 2.47 21.99
C LEU A 142 -14.15 2.91 23.10
N ILE A 143 -14.63 4.15 23.06
CA ILE A 143 -15.59 4.69 24.04
C ILE A 143 -16.89 3.89 24.01
N ILE A 144 -17.46 3.67 22.82
CA ILE A 144 -18.69 2.88 22.64
C ILE A 144 -18.49 1.46 23.17
N SER A 145 -17.31 0.85 22.97
CA SER A 145 -17.01 -0.49 23.43
C SER A 145 -16.90 -0.60 24.96
N ILE A 146 -16.39 0.43 25.62
CA ILE A 146 -16.38 0.52 27.08
C ILE A 146 -17.82 0.60 27.62
N VAL A 147 -18.65 1.45 27.03
CA VAL A 147 -20.07 1.57 27.40
C VAL A 147 -20.81 0.26 27.14
N TYR A 148 -20.53 -0.39 26.00
CA TYR A 148 -21.10 -1.70 25.66
C TYR A 148 -20.70 -2.77 26.67
N PHE A 149 -19.44 -2.81 27.13
CA PHE A 149 -18.98 -3.76 28.14
C PHE A 149 -19.80 -3.69 29.42
N PHE A 150 -19.97 -2.50 30.00
CA PHE A 150 -20.77 -2.31 31.22
C PHE A 150 -22.26 -2.62 31.01
N SER A 151 -22.80 -2.20 29.88
CA SER A 151 -24.19 -2.48 29.51
C SER A 151 -24.42 -3.98 29.29
N LEU A 152 -23.46 -4.67 28.69
CA LEU A 152 -23.50 -6.12 28.48
C LEU A 152 -23.48 -6.89 29.79
N LEU A 153 -22.63 -6.50 30.77
CA LEU A 153 -22.58 -7.12 32.08
C LEU A 153 -23.93 -7.02 32.81
N GLU A 154 -24.55 -5.85 32.84
CA GLU A 154 -25.82 -5.65 33.54
C GLU A 154 -26.99 -6.33 32.82
N THR A 155 -27.13 -6.10 31.51
CA THR A 155 -28.23 -6.63 30.69
C THR A 155 -28.13 -8.14 30.55
N GLY A 156 -26.93 -8.68 30.30
CA GLY A 156 -26.70 -10.10 30.21
C GLY A 156 -26.95 -10.84 31.53
N SER A 157 -26.55 -10.27 32.65
CA SER A 157 -26.86 -10.83 33.99
C SER A 157 -28.38 -10.87 34.24
N PHE A 158 -29.09 -9.83 33.85
CA PHE A 158 -30.55 -9.80 33.92
C PHE A 158 -31.21 -10.90 33.08
N PHE A 159 -30.82 -11.05 31.83
CA PHE A 159 -31.35 -12.11 30.95
C PHE A 159 -31.01 -13.51 31.49
N THR A 160 -29.80 -13.72 32.01
CA THR A 160 -29.39 -14.98 32.60
C THR A 160 -30.29 -15.32 33.79
N GLU A 161 -30.57 -14.36 34.67
CA GLU A 161 -31.46 -14.54 35.82
C GLU A 161 -32.90 -14.87 35.39
N GLN A 162 -33.45 -14.22 34.36
CA GLN A 162 -34.80 -14.50 33.85
C GLN A 162 -34.88 -15.90 33.22
N LEU A 163 -33.88 -16.27 32.40
CA LEU A 163 -33.85 -17.57 31.71
C LEU A 163 -33.65 -18.75 32.71
N CYS A 164 -32.96 -18.53 33.83
CA CYS A 164 -32.83 -19.53 34.89
C CYS A 164 -34.12 -19.88 35.58
N LYS A 165 -35.19 -19.09 35.45
CA LYS A 165 -36.53 -19.38 35.98
C LYS A 165 -37.31 -20.43 35.16
N PHE A 166 -36.89 -20.78 33.96
CA PHE A 166 -37.54 -21.79 33.16
C PHE A 166 -37.31 -23.21 33.74
N LYS A 167 -38.29 -24.11 33.52
CA LYS A 167 -38.26 -25.47 34.11
C LYS A 167 -37.02 -26.34 33.69
N ARG A 168 -36.38 -26.06 32.55
CA ARG A 168 -35.21 -26.79 32.04
C ARG A 168 -34.20 -25.87 31.36
N PRO A 169 -33.64 -24.87 32.06
CA PRO A 169 -32.82 -23.84 31.42
C PRO A 169 -31.56 -24.39 30.78
N MET A 170 -30.91 -25.39 31.39
CA MET A 170 -29.68 -26.00 30.85
C MET A 170 -29.92 -26.81 29.57
N LYS A 171 -31.06 -27.50 29.45
CA LYS A 171 -31.39 -28.24 28.22
C LYS A 171 -31.64 -27.27 27.06
N ILE A 172 -32.40 -26.23 27.32
CA ILE A 172 -32.68 -25.15 26.36
C ILE A 172 -31.36 -24.47 25.93
N ALA A 173 -30.51 -24.07 26.88
CA ALA A 173 -29.23 -23.43 26.61
C ALA A 173 -28.30 -24.31 25.74
N ARG A 174 -28.23 -25.62 26.01
CA ARG A 174 -27.44 -26.56 25.19
C ARG A 174 -27.94 -26.64 23.75
N ILE A 175 -29.25 -26.74 23.54
CA ILE A 175 -29.83 -26.83 22.20
C ILE A 175 -29.57 -25.53 21.43
N PHE A 176 -29.83 -24.36 22.05
CA PHE A 176 -29.57 -23.08 21.42
C PHE A 176 -28.08 -22.88 21.12
N LEU A 177 -27.17 -23.24 22.03
CA LEU A 177 -25.73 -23.11 21.79
C LEU A 177 -25.28 -24.00 20.61
N LEU A 178 -25.83 -25.24 20.53
CA LEU A 178 -25.49 -26.20 19.49
C LEU A 178 -25.93 -25.71 18.08
N LEU A 179 -27.04 -25.00 17.99
CA LEU A 179 -27.58 -24.45 16.74
C LEU A 179 -27.01 -23.07 16.42
N TYR A 180 -26.87 -22.23 17.42
CA TYR A 180 -26.52 -20.83 17.26
C TYR A 180 -25.01 -20.59 17.07
N LEU A 181 -24.15 -21.36 17.79
CA LEU A 181 -22.71 -21.19 17.70
C LEU A 181 -22.14 -21.44 16.29
N PRO A 182 -22.49 -22.55 15.60
CA PRO A 182 -22.03 -22.75 14.22
C PRO A 182 -22.51 -21.65 13.29
N PHE A 183 -23.74 -21.17 13.47
CA PHE A 183 -24.28 -20.10 12.66
C PHE A 183 -23.57 -18.76 12.88
N ILE A 184 -23.26 -18.39 14.12
CA ILE A 184 -22.46 -17.18 14.42
C ILE A 184 -21.03 -17.33 13.90
N VAL A 185 -20.39 -18.48 14.05
CA VAL A 185 -19.08 -18.76 13.48
C VAL A 185 -19.13 -18.56 11.95
N PHE A 186 -20.14 -19.12 11.28
CA PHE A 186 -20.34 -18.91 9.85
C PHE A 186 -20.49 -17.42 9.49
N LEU A 187 -21.31 -16.65 10.20
CA LEU A 187 -21.45 -15.22 9.97
C LEU A 187 -20.14 -14.47 10.23
N THR A 188 -19.37 -14.87 11.24
CA THR A 188 -18.07 -14.25 11.55
C THR A 188 -17.06 -14.47 10.43
N THR A 189 -17.11 -15.60 9.71
CA THR A 189 -16.24 -15.81 8.52
C THR A 189 -16.54 -14.85 7.37
N LYS A 190 -17.67 -14.16 7.42
CA LYS A 190 -18.07 -13.15 6.42
C LYS A 190 -17.67 -11.71 6.81
N THR A 191 -17.14 -11.52 8.01
CA THR A 191 -16.68 -10.21 8.51
C THR A 191 -15.19 -10.02 8.35
N GLU A 192 -14.73 -8.77 8.45
CA GLU A 192 -13.31 -8.41 8.31
C GLU A 192 -12.42 -9.01 9.39
N ILE A 193 -12.92 -9.28 10.61
CA ILE A 193 -12.12 -9.91 11.65
C ILE A 193 -11.57 -11.29 11.21
N TYR A 194 -12.32 -12.04 10.41
CA TYR A 194 -11.85 -13.30 9.85
C TYR A 194 -10.66 -13.09 8.91
N ASN A 195 -10.70 -12.08 8.06
CA ASN A 195 -9.60 -11.74 7.18
C ASN A 195 -8.36 -11.27 7.96
N VAL A 196 -8.56 -10.48 9.02
CA VAL A 196 -7.47 -10.07 9.93
C VAL A 196 -6.82 -11.28 10.59
N LEU A 197 -7.61 -12.24 11.07
CA LEU A 197 -7.08 -13.48 11.66
C LEU A 197 -6.39 -14.37 10.63
N LEU A 198 -6.93 -14.46 9.41
CA LEU A 198 -6.27 -15.17 8.31
C LEU A 198 -4.91 -14.57 7.95
N SER A 199 -4.74 -13.26 8.02
CA SER A 199 -3.45 -12.64 7.73
C SER A 199 -2.33 -13.16 8.64
N LEU A 200 -2.66 -13.57 9.88
CA LEU A 200 -1.71 -14.21 10.79
C LEU A 200 -1.31 -15.63 10.36
N THR A 201 -2.20 -16.34 9.66
CA THR A 201 -1.96 -17.72 9.21
C THR A 201 -1.28 -17.82 7.85
N ASN A 202 -1.36 -16.78 7.03
CA ASN A 202 -0.78 -16.73 5.68
C ASN A 202 0.76 -16.83 5.64
N ARG A 203 1.43 -16.81 6.80
CA ARG A 203 2.88 -17.08 6.91
C ARG A 203 3.28 -18.47 6.42
N GLY A 204 2.38 -19.44 6.48
CA GLY A 204 2.61 -20.81 6.06
C GLY A 204 2.42 -21.08 4.57
N ASN A 205 2.00 -20.09 3.77
CA ASN A 205 1.75 -20.28 2.35
C ASN A 205 3.05 -20.70 1.62
N GLU A 206 3.00 -21.82 0.89
CA GLU A 206 4.16 -22.40 0.21
C GLU A 206 4.75 -21.46 -0.85
N VAL A 207 3.90 -20.71 -1.55
CA VAL A 207 4.34 -19.71 -2.54
C VAL A 207 5.14 -18.60 -1.86
N ARG A 208 4.67 -18.10 -0.71
CA ARG A 208 5.40 -17.12 0.10
C ARG A 208 6.75 -17.66 0.56
N LYS A 209 6.82 -18.93 0.95
CA LYS A 209 8.09 -19.58 1.36
C LYS A 209 9.07 -19.63 0.20
N VAL A 210 8.61 -20.04 -0.98
CA VAL A 210 9.41 -20.08 -2.20
C VAL A 210 9.94 -18.68 -2.51
N TYR A 211 9.05 -17.68 -2.57
CA TYR A 211 9.44 -16.31 -2.86
C TYR A 211 10.47 -15.77 -1.85
N ASN A 212 10.20 -15.92 -0.55
CA ASN A 212 11.10 -15.44 0.51
C ASN A 212 12.46 -16.14 0.50
N LYS A 213 12.54 -17.40 0.06
CA LYS A 213 13.82 -18.11 -0.11
C LYS A 213 14.69 -17.39 -1.15
N TYR A 214 14.12 -17.03 -2.31
CA TYR A 214 14.85 -16.32 -3.36
C TYR A 214 15.18 -14.88 -2.97
N TYR A 215 14.27 -14.19 -2.30
CA TYR A 215 14.54 -12.86 -1.77
C TYR A 215 15.72 -12.86 -0.79
N LYS A 216 15.73 -13.82 0.15
CA LYS A 216 16.83 -13.98 1.11
C LYS A 216 18.14 -14.33 0.41
N TYR A 217 18.10 -15.23 -0.57
CA TYR A 217 19.25 -15.58 -1.38
C TYR A 217 19.85 -14.36 -2.08
N GLN A 218 19.03 -13.51 -2.70
CA GLN A 218 19.50 -12.26 -3.31
C GLN A 218 20.23 -11.36 -2.29
N LEU A 219 19.67 -11.19 -1.09
CA LEU A 219 20.30 -10.37 -0.05
C LEU A 219 21.66 -10.92 0.41
N GLU A 220 21.76 -12.24 0.56
CA GLU A 220 23.00 -12.92 0.96
C GLU A 220 24.08 -12.76 -0.11
N GLU A 221 23.75 -13.01 -1.37
CA GLU A 221 24.66 -12.87 -2.51
C GLU A 221 25.14 -11.42 -2.67
N GLN A 222 24.22 -10.47 -2.73
CA GLN A 222 24.59 -9.06 -2.87
C GLN A 222 25.44 -8.56 -1.68
N SER A 223 25.15 -8.99 -0.46
CA SER A 223 25.95 -8.60 0.72
C SER A 223 27.35 -9.19 0.72
N SER A 224 27.65 -10.18 -0.12
CA SER A 224 28.98 -10.80 -0.26
C SER A 224 29.85 -10.15 -1.33
N ILE A 225 29.30 -9.22 -2.12
CA ILE A 225 30.01 -8.58 -3.23
C ILE A 225 31.02 -7.55 -2.69
N GLU A 226 32.27 -7.70 -3.10
CA GLU A 226 33.32 -6.71 -2.84
C GLU A 226 33.33 -5.64 -3.94
N LEU A 227 33.16 -4.37 -3.58
CA LEU A 227 33.19 -3.27 -4.51
C LEU A 227 34.63 -2.94 -4.92
N THR A 228 34.90 -3.03 -6.21
CA THR A 228 36.18 -2.62 -6.80
C THR A 228 36.20 -1.11 -7.04
N THR A 229 37.39 -0.55 -7.19
CA THR A 229 37.60 0.85 -7.54
C THR A 229 38.30 0.91 -8.90
N THR A 230 37.62 1.49 -9.89
CA THR A 230 38.23 1.77 -11.21
C THR A 230 38.04 3.24 -11.51
N GLN A 231 39.07 3.85 -12.11
CA GLN A 231 38.98 5.23 -12.57
C GLN A 231 38.33 5.25 -13.96
N LEU A 232 37.22 5.97 -14.07
CA LEU A 232 36.52 6.11 -15.35
C LEU A 232 37.30 7.03 -16.29
N SER A 233 37.40 6.66 -17.54
CA SER A 233 38.11 7.43 -18.56
C SER A 233 37.35 8.68 -18.99
N SER A 234 36.02 8.66 -18.92
CA SER A 234 35.15 9.75 -19.36
C SER A 234 33.83 9.70 -18.57
N PRO A 235 33.84 10.17 -17.32
CA PRO A 235 32.66 10.09 -16.47
C PRO A 235 31.55 11.04 -16.95
N GLN A 236 30.33 10.50 -17.02
CA GLN A 236 29.11 11.18 -17.38
C GLN A 236 28.30 11.48 -16.12
N ASN A 237 27.80 12.71 -15.95
CA ASN A 237 26.89 13.03 -14.86
C ASN A 237 25.53 12.34 -15.08
N ILE A 238 24.92 11.90 -13.99
CA ILE A 238 23.59 11.28 -13.98
C ILE A 238 22.69 12.06 -13.04
N MET A 239 21.54 12.48 -13.57
CA MET A 239 20.46 13.07 -12.76
C MET A 239 19.23 12.20 -12.86
N ILE A 240 18.69 11.78 -11.73
CA ILE A 240 17.42 11.04 -11.64
C ILE A 240 16.38 11.95 -11.02
N ILE A 241 15.19 12.05 -11.62
CA ILE A 241 14.01 12.64 -10.99
C ILE A 241 12.97 11.54 -10.87
N GLN A 242 12.70 11.11 -9.65
CA GLN A 242 11.64 10.17 -9.33
C GLN A 242 10.32 10.92 -9.14
N LEU A 243 9.36 10.61 -9.99
CA LEU A 243 8.02 11.20 -9.98
C LEU A 243 7.14 10.42 -9.01
N GLU A 244 6.32 11.10 -8.24
CA GLU A 244 5.40 10.47 -7.28
C GLU A 244 4.15 9.93 -7.99
N SER A 245 3.82 8.66 -7.77
CA SER A 245 2.53 8.01 -8.12
C SER A 245 2.09 8.15 -9.59
N LEU A 246 2.99 8.32 -10.55
CA LEU A 246 2.62 8.52 -11.95
C LEU A 246 2.39 7.19 -12.68
N ASN A 247 1.15 6.97 -13.10
CA ASN A 247 0.76 5.85 -13.97
C ASN A 247 1.09 6.17 -15.44
N SER A 248 1.65 5.21 -16.19
CA SER A 248 1.98 5.38 -17.62
C SER A 248 0.79 5.81 -18.47
N ASP A 249 -0.43 5.39 -18.15
CA ASP A 249 -1.64 5.75 -18.90
C ASP A 249 -2.05 7.24 -18.72
N LEU A 250 -1.45 7.93 -17.74
CA LEU A 250 -1.60 9.38 -17.58
C LEU A 250 -0.58 10.19 -18.41
N VAL A 251 0.38 9.51 -19.08
CA VAL A 251 1.36 10.16 -19.96
C VAL A 251 0.70 10.48 -21.30
N ASN A 252 0.18 11.69 -21.43
CA ASN A 252 -0.51 12.16 -22.64
C ASN A 252 -0.55 13.69 -22.70
N ASP A 253 -0.90 14.25 -23.88
CA ASP A 253 -0.90 15.69 -24.14
C ASP A 253 -1.82 16.49 -23.19
N ARG A 254 -2.84 15.88 -22.61
CA ARG A 254 -3.79 16.57 -21.70
C ARG A 254 -3.25 16.67 -20.28
N ILE A 255 -2.60 15.60 -19.78
CA ILE A 255 -2.21 15.50 -18.36
C ILE A 255 -0.72 15.81 -18.18
N THR A 256 0.14 15.40 -19.10
CA THR A 256 1.60 15.56 -19.00
C THR A 256 2.21 16.21 -20.25
N PRO A 257 1.73 17.40 -20.67
CA PRO A 257 2.16 18.04 -21.92
C PRO A 257 3.66 18.43 -21.93
N ASN A 258 4.28 18.68 -20.77
CA ASN A 258 5.70 19.01 -20.69
C ASN A 258 6.56 17.75 -20.80
N LEU A 259 6.18 16.67 -20.11
CA LEU A 259 6.85 15.37 -20.21
C LEU A 259 6.80 14.85 -21.66
N MET A 260 5.66 14.99 -22.35
CA MET A 260 5.55 14.65 -23.78
C MET A 260 6.60 15.37 -24.62
N LYS A 261 6.79 16.69 -24.42
CA LYS A 261 7.81 17.49 -25.14
C LYS A 261 9.24 17.09 -24.74
N ILE A 262 9.47 16.75 -23.48
CA ILE A 262 10.78 16.30 -23.00
C ILE A 262 11.13 14.93 -23.64
N MET A 263 10.14 14.05 -23.79
CA MET A 263 10.30 12.72 -24.40
C MET A 263 10.74 12.78 -25.86
N ASP A 264 10.43 13.83 -26.61
CA ASP A 264 10.92 14.04 -27.99
C ASP A 264 12.46 14.06 -28.07
N ARG A 265 13.13 14.39 -26.96
CA ARG A 265 14.59 14.42 -26.83
C ARG A 265 15.18 13.19 -26.15
N GLY A 266 14.38 12.19 -25.88
CA GLY A 266 14.77 11.00 -25.13
C GLY A 266 14.25 9.71 -25.73
N ILE A 267 14.30 8.67 -24.92
CA ILE A 267 13.72 7.34 -25.18
C ILE A 267 12.66 7.11 -24.10
N TYR A 268 11.44 6.80 -24.52
CA TYR A 268 10.33 6.50 -23.61
C TYR A 268 10.06 5.00 -23.56
N MET A 269 10.10 4.42 -22.37
CA MET A 269 9.66 3.05 -22.11
C MET A 269 8.34 3.10 -21.36
N LYS A 270 7.25 2.78 -22.03
CA LYS A 270 5.89 2.90 -21.46
C LYS A 270 5.50 1.74 -20.56
N ASN A 271 6.20 0.60 -20.63
CA ASN A 271 5.90 -0.64 -19.91
C ASN A 271 6.94 -0.95 -18.82
N MET A 272 7.50 0.07 -18.19
CA MET A 272 8.28 -0.12 -16.98
C MET A 272 7.34 -0.55 -15.84
N VAL A 273 7.75 -1.55 -15.06
CA VAL A 273 6.95 -2.11 -13.96
C VAL A 273 7.58 -1.73 -12.64
N ALA A 274 6.79 -1.08 -11.78
CA ALA A 274 7.22 -0.74 -10.43
C ALA A 274 7.49 -2.00 -9.60
N ASN A 275 8.47 -1.92 -8.71
CA ASN A 275 8.79 -3.01 -7.80
C ASN A 275 7.59 -3.36 -6.91
N SER A 276 6.90 -2.35 -6.41
CA SER A 276 5.77 -2.48 -5.50
C SER A 276 4.85 -1.27 -5.63
N VAL A 277 3.99 -1.10 -4.66
CA VAL A 277 2.96 -0.05 -4.61
C VAL A 277 3.30 1.06 -3.61
N ASN A 278 4.57 1.21 -3.24
CA ASN A 278 5.02 2.28 -2.35
C ASN A 278 6.48 2.68 -2.60
N SER A 279 6.81 3.92 -2.27
CA SER A 279 8.11 4.57 -2.54
C SER A 279 9.30 3.86 -1.88
N ALA A 280 9.17 3.32 -0.65
CA ALA A 280 10.28 2.66 0.04
C ALA A 280 10.83 1.46 -0.78
N ARG A 281 9.96 0.68 -1.44
CA ARG A 281 10.37 -0.43 -2.30
C ARG A 281 10.82 0.01 -3.68
N SER A 282 10.38 1.17 -4.12
CA SER A 282 10.93 1.81 -5.32
C SER A 282 12.41 2.11 -5.15
N PHE A 283 12.81 2.68 -4.01
CA PHE A 283 14.22 2.93 -3.71
C PHE A 283 15.03 1.63 -3.64
N GLU A 284 14.49 0.54 -3.09
CA GLU A 284 15.17 -0.77 -3.09
C GLU A 284 15.50 -1.23 -4.51
N GLY A 285 14.53 -1.16 -5.42
CA GLY A 285 14.72 -1.50 -6.83
C GLY A 285 15.60 -0.49 -7.55
N GLY A 286 15.23 0.78 -7.52
CA GLY A 286 15.86 1.85 -8.30
C GLY A 286 17.28 2.22 -7.86
N LEU A 287 17.68 1.91 -6.61
CA LEU A 287 19.02 2.20 -6.09
C LEU A 287 19.87 0.96 -5.82
N CYS A 288 19.26 -0.18 -5.46
CA CYS A 288 20.01 -1.37 -5.05
C CYS A 288 19.75 -2.59 -5.94
N GLY A 289 18.91 -2.49 -6.98
CA GLY A 289 18.61 -3.60 -7.90
C GLY A 289 17.90 -4.78 -7.23
N LEU A 290 17.24 -4.55 -6.08
CA LEU A 290 16.56 -5.60 -5.33
C LEU A 290 15.16 -5.87 -5.89
N ILE A 291 14.78 -7.14 -6.05
CA ILE A 291 13.36 -7.50 -6.19
C ILE A 291 12.65 -7.18 -4.87
N PRO A 292 11.35 -6.84 -4.88
CA PRO A 292 10.68 -6.33 -3.70
C PRO A 292 10.38 -7.41 -2.66
N SER A 293 10.41 -7.05 -1.37
CA SER A 293 9.98 -7.92 -0.27
C SER A 293 8.46 -8.04 -0.17
N LEU A 294 7.98 -9.20 0.28
CA LEU A 294 6.57 -9.43 0.64
C LEU A 294 6.20 -9.00 2.08
N SER A 295 7.16 -8.52 2.85
CA SER A 295 6.93 -8.15 4.25
C SER A 295 7.20 -6.67 4.51
N ALA A 296 8.36 -6.34 5.00
CA ALA A 296 8.81 -4.97 5.22
C ALA A 296 9.85 -4.59 4.16
N ASP A 297 10.14 -3.30 4.00
CA ASP A 297 11.30 -2.85 3.24
C ASP A 297 12.60 -3.41 3.85
N VAL A 298 13.66 -3.49 3.04
CA VAL A 298 14.92 -4.14 3.43
C VAL A 298 15.57 -3.48 4.66
N SER A 299 15.37 -2.17 4.86
CA SER A 299 15.95 -1.43 5.99
C SER A 299 15.36 -1.84 7.35
N ARG A 300 14.18 -2.46 7.33
CA ARG A 300 13.47 -2.97 8.52
C ARG A 300 13.63 -4.47 8.72
N LEU A 301 14.32 -5.13 7.79
CA LEU A 301 14.75 -6.50 7.95
C LEU A 301 16.08 -6.52 8.72
N ASN A 302 16.43 -7.67 9.27
CA ASN A 302 17.73 -7.84 9.93
C ASN A 302 18.87 -8.03 8.90
N VAL A 303 19.10 -6.98 8.10
CA VAL A 303 20.09 -6.92 7.02
C VAL A 303 21.04 -5.76 7.27
N ASP A 304 22.34 -6.01 7.14
CA ASP A 304 23.35 -4.95 7.17
C ASP A 304 23.34 -4.18 5.84
N MET A 305 22.56 -3.12 5.78
CA MET A 305 22.41 -2.26 4.61
C MET A 305 23.75 -1.68 4.10
N THR A 306 24.76 -1.58 4.98
CA THR A 306 26.06 -1.01 4.60
C THR A 306 26.86 -1.94 3.68
N LYS A 307 26.48 -3.21 3.60
CA LYS A 307 27.09 -4.22 2.72
C LYS A 307 26.41 -4.34 1.37
N LEU A 308 25.21 -3.81 1.21
CA LEU A 308 24.52 -3.87 -0.07
C LEU A 308 25.19 -2.97 -1.12
N PRO A 309 25.41 -3.45 -2.36
CA PRO A 309 26.07 -2.70 -3.42
C PRO A 309 25.11 -1.69 -4.07
N CYS A 310 24.47 -0.83 -3.28
CA CYS A 310 23.56 0.17 -3.82
C CYS A 310 24.29 1.21 -4.68
N LEU A 311 23.61 1.72 -5.69
CA LEU A 311 24.17 2.60 -6.72
C LEU A 311 24.96 3.80 -6.15
N PRO A 312 24.49 4.55 -5.12
CA PRO A 312 25.29 5.65 -4.57
C PRO A 312 26.65 5.17 -4.04
N ARG A 313 26.68 4.01 -3.35
CA ARG A 313 27.92 3.45 -2.79
C ARG A 313 28.88 2.98 -3.88
N ILE A 314 28.37 2.37 -4.96
CA ILE A 314 29.18 1.97 -6.10
C ILE A 314 29.77 3.22 -6.76
N LEU A 315 28.95 4.18 -7.12
CA LEU A 315 29.35 5.40 -7.81
C LEU A 315 30.38 6.21 -7.01
N LYS A 316 30.22 6.28 -5.71
CA LYS A 316 31.22 6.88 -4.80
C LYS A 316 32.59 6.21 -4.92
N LYS A 317 32.65 4.87 -5.04
CA LYS A 317 33.91 4.14 -5.29
C LYS A 317 34.55 4.49 -6.63
N HIS A 318 33.76 4.96 -7.60
CA HIS A 318 34.22 5.41 -8.90
C HIS A 318 34.42 6.95 -8.98
N GLY A 319 34.44 7.64 -7.83
CA GLY A 319 34.78 9.06 -7.75
C GLY A 319 33.63 10.02 -8.03
N TYR A 320 32.36 9.54 -7.92
CA TYR A 320 31.21 10.41 -7.98
C TYR A 320 30.91 11.09 -6.66
N THR A 321 30.45 12.33 -6.73
CA THR A 321 29.70 12.96 -5.63
C THR A 321 28.24 12.53 -5.76
N THR A 322 27.68 11.95 -4.70
CA THR A 322 26.34 11.36 -4.72
C THR A 322 25.40 12.13 -3.80
N ILE A 323 24.35 12.70 -4.34
CA ILE A 323 23.43 13.61 -3.65
C ILE A 323 22.00 13.11 -3.76
N PHE A 324 21.28 13.09 -2.63
CA PHE A 324 19.86 12.79 -2.56
C PHE A 324 19.07 14.03 -2.14
N PHE A 325 18.00 14.33 -2.87
CA PHE A 325 17.08 15.42 -2.58
C PHE A 325 15.67 14.88 -2.38
N LEU A 326 14.98 15.35 -1.34
CA LEU A 326 13.61 14.94 -1.01
C LEU A 326 12.74 16.17 -0.77
N SER A 327 11.60 16.28 -1.45
CA SER A 327 10.67 17.42 -1.30
C SER A 327 9.87 17.42 0.01
N ASN A 328 9.92 16.33 0.79
CA ASN A 328 9.36 16.28 2.15
C ASN A 328 10.17 17.13 3.13
N ASP A 329 9.52 17.54 4.21
CA ASP A 329 10.17 18.28 5.30
C ASP A 329 10.96 17.40 6.27
N THR A 330 10.87 16.09 6.14
CA THR A 330 11.63 15.05 6.88
C THR A 330 11.82 13.83 6.00
N LEU A 331 12.87 13.07 6.22
CA LEU A 331 13.06 11.77 5.55
C LEU A 331 11.94 10.76 5.89
N GLY A 332 11.29 10.92 7.05
CA GLY A 332 10.14 10.13 7.42
C GLY A 332 10.38 8.62 7.37
N ASP A 333 9.55 7.94 6.58
CA ASP A 333 9.56 6.48 6.48
C ASP A 333 10.70 5.93 5.65
N VAL A 334 11.32 6.75 4.81
CA VAL A 334 12.44 6.36 3.95
C VAL A 334 13.80 6.57 4.62
N GLU A 335 13.83 7.29 5.77
CA GLU A 335 15.07 7.56 6.53
C GLU A 335 15.89 6.30 6.84
N PRO A 336 15.30 5.19 7.33
CA PRO A 336 16.07 3.99 7.65
C PRO A 336 16.79 3.40 6.43
N PHE A 337 16.29 3.64 5.24
CA PHE A 337 16.88 3.20 3.99
C PHE A 337 17.88 4.25 3.46
N ILE A 338 17.43 5.46 3.18
CA ILE A 338 18.23 6.51 2.53
C ILE A 338 19.50 6.86 3.31
N SER A 339 19.42 6.90 4.65
CA SER A 339 20.59 7.16 5.50
C SER A 339 21.71 6.09 5.43
N LYS A 340 21.42 4.90 4.85
CA LYS A 340 22.34 3.76 4.82
C LYS A 340 22.77 3.32 3.43
N VAL A 341 22.13 3.80 2.35
CA VAL A 341 22.46 3.37 0.98
C VAL A 341 23.77 3.96 0.46
N GLY A 342 24.30 5.03 1.08
CA GLY A 342 25.65 5.50 0.82
C GLY A 342 25.77 6.82 0.08
N PHE A 343 24.73 7.65 0.03
CA PHE A 343 24.85 9.03 -0.45
C PHE A 343 25.86 9.83 0.36
N ASP A 344 26.58 10.75 -0.28
CA ASP A 344 27.48 11.71 0.38
C ASP A 344 26.70 12.84 1.04
N GLU A 345 25.66 13.32 0.37
CA GLU A 345 24.83 14.43 0.81
C GLU A 345 23.35 14.03 0.72
N ILE A 346 22.56 14.46 1.72
CA ILE A 346 21.12 14.23 1.76
C ILE A 346 20.47 15.55 2.14
N HIS A 347 19.69 16.12 1.21
CA HIS A 347 19.04 17.41 1.35
C HIS A 347 17.51 17.27 1.33
N PHE A 348 16.82 17.99 2.21
CA PHE A 348 15.37 18.07 2.22
C PHE A 348 14.90 19.45 2.71
N ASN A 349 15.05 19.79 3.98
CA ASN A 349 14.61 21.04 4.59
C ASN A 349 15.72 22.13 4.61
N ASP A 350 16.95 21.72 4.53
CA ASP A 350 18.14 22.55 4.72
C ASP A 350 18.45 23.46 3.50
N ILE A 351 18.02 23.07 2.31
CA ILE A 351 18.14 23.91 1.08
C ILE A 351 16.98 24.89 0.93
N MET A 352 15.97 24.81 1.79
CA MET A 352 14.78 25.66 1.71
C MET A 352 14.99 26.99 2.42
N GLN A 353 14.29 28.01 1.99
CA GLN A 353 14.36 29.36 2.58
C GLN A 353 13.21 29.56 3.60
N PRO A 354 13.36 30.48 4.57
CA PRO A 354 12.32 30.73 5.57
C PRO A 354 10.96 31.15 5.00
N GLU A 355 10.94 31.79 3.83
CA GLU A 355 9.73 32.21 3.12
C GLU A 355 9.06 31.09 2.32
N ASP A 356 9.74 29.97 2.10
CA ASP A 356 9.19 28.84 1.35
C ASP A 356 8.06 28.19 2.14
N LYS A 357 6.87 28.17 1.55
CA LYS A 357 5.66 27.70 2.21
C LYS A 357 5.64 26.18 2.30
N LYS A 358 5.52 25.67 3.52
CA LYS A 358 5.26 24.24 3.77
C LYS A 358 3.82 23.88 3.43
N LEU A 359 3.68 22.75 2.77
CA LEU A 359 2.43 22.04 2.54
C LEU A 359 2.35 20.84 3.49
N ARG A 360 1.37 19.97 3.28
CA ARG A 360 1.11 18.83 4.17
C ARG A 360 2.24 17.82 4.23
N TRP A 361 2.88 17.54 3.09
CA TRP A 361 3.95 16.53 2.97
C TRP A 361 5.35 17.14 2.92
N GLY A 362 5.46 18.45 2.96
CA GLY A 362 6.72 19.18 2.84
C GLY A 362 6.54 20.43 2.02
N TYR A 363 7.17 20.54 0.88
CA TYR A 363 7.10 21.70 -0.01
C TYR A 363 6.49 21.29 -1.35
N SER A 364 5.89 22.24 -2.09
CA SER A 364 5.49 21.93 -3.45
C SER A 364 6.72 21.67 -4.32
N ASP A 365 6.61 20.76 -5.26
CA ASP A 365 7.71 20.44 -6.17
C ASP A 365 8.15 21.67 -6.99
N SER A 366 7.28 22.66 -7.19
CA SER A 366 7.64 23.93 -7.83
C SER A 366 8.76 24.66 -7.08
N ILE A 367 8.58 24.88 -5.77
CA ILE A 367 9.55 25.58 -4.93
C ILE A 367 10.78 24.69 -4.71
N PHE A 368 10.55 23.40 -4.44
CA PHE A 368 11.61 22.45 -4.19
C PHE A 368 12.55 22.29 -5.39
N LEU A 369 12.03 22.04 -6.60
CA LEU A 369 12.84 21.92 -7.81
C LEU A 369 13.59 23.23 -8.15
N LYS A 370 13.00 24.38 -7.83
CA LYS A 370 13.72 25.65 -7.92
C LYS A 370 14.96 25.66 -7.03
N ARG A 371 14.83 25.29 -5.73
CA ARG A 371 15.95 25.25 -4.79
C ARG A 371 17.00 24.22 -5.17
N VAL A 372 16.58 23.03 -5.62
CA VAL A 372 17.48 22.01 -6.16
C VAL A 372 18.25 22.53 -7.38
N GLY A 373 17.55 23.20 -8.32
CA GLY A 373 18.18 23.78 -9.49
C GLY A 373 19.20 24.88 -9.14
N GLU A 374 18.86 25.77 -8.21
CA GLU A 374 19.77 26.80 -7.69
C GLU A 374 21.00 26.14 -7.05
N TYR A 375 20.79 25.16 -6.14
CA TYR A 375 21.87 24.46 -5.45
C TYR A 375 22.83 23.73 -6.41
N LEU A 376 22.29 22.99 -7.37
CA LEU A 376 23.10 22.22 -8.31
C LEU A 376 23.80 23.11 -9.35
N SER A 377 23.20 24.22 -9.79
CA SER A 377 23.79 25.12 -10.79
C SER A 377 25.00 25.90 -10.27
N GLU A 378 25.15 26.04 -8.96
CA GLU A 378 26.31 26.69 -8.32
C GLU A 378 27.49 25.73 -8.12
N ARG A 379 27.31 24.42 -8.38
CA ARG A 379 28.33 23.39 -8.18
C ARG A 379 29.19 23.17 -9.43
N ASN A 380 30.40 22.75 -9.20
CA ASN A 380 31.38 22.41 -10.23
C ASN A 380 31.83 20.93 -10.15
N ASP A 381 30.94 20.05 -9.68
CA ASP A 381 31.27 18.62 -9.60
C ASP A 381 31.46 18.04 -11.01
N ARG A 382 32.57 17.30 -11.19
CA ARG A 382 32.89 16.69 -12.50
C ARG A 382 32.19 15.35 -12.69
N ASN A 383 31.86 14.67 -11.60
CA ASN A 383 31.22 13.35 -11.59
C ASN A 383 30.08 13.43 -10.59
N LEU A 384 28.90 13.83 -11.06
CA LEU A 384 27.73 14.03 -10.22
C LEU A 384 26.71 12.91 -10.43
N PHE A 385 26.23 12.34 -9.35
CA PHE A 385 25.01 11.54 -9.30
C PHE A 385 24.01 12.22 -8.38
N ALA A 386 22.97 12.81 -8.96
CA ALA A 386 21.90 13.46 -8.22
C ALA A 386 20.60 12.63 -8.32
N PHE A 387 19.98 12.32 -7.19
CA PHE A 387 18.67 11.66 -7.12
C PHE A 387 17.67 12.62 -6.46
N ILE A 388 16.63 13.00 -7.19
CA ILE A 388 15.62 13.98 -6.77
C ILE A 388 14.28 13.27 -6.66
N ASP A 389 13.69 13.25 -5.46
CA ASP A 389 12.42 12.59 -5.17
C ASP A 389 11.31 13.61 -4.96
N LEU A 390 10.26 13.54 -5.78
CA LEU A 390 9.12 14.47 -5.80
C LEU A 390 7.96 13.93 -4.96
N THR A 391 7.09 14.84 -4.48
CA THR A 391 5.97 14.47 -3.59
C THR A 391 4.63 15.10 -3.92
N THR A 392 4.57 16.06 -4.85
CA THR A 392 3.32 16.81 -5.14
C THR A 392 2.13 15.89 -5.46
N ASN A 393 2.38 14.76 -6.14
CA ASN A 393 1.34 13.82 -6.54
C ASN A 393 1.07 12.72 -5.48
N HIS A 394 1.47 12.93 -4.22
CA HIS A 394 1.24 11.97 -3.15
C HIS A 394 -0.23 11.94 -2.71
N PHE A 395 -0.77 10.72 -2.49
CA PHE A 395 -2.11 10.57 -1.93
C PHE A 395 -2.26 11.36 -0.61
N PRO A 396 -3.37 12.03 -0.34
CA PRO A 396 -4.69 11.94 -1.00
C PRO A 396 -4.91 12.92 -2.17
N PHE A 397 -3.86 13.24 -2.92
CA PHE A 397 -3.90 14.12 -4.09
C PHE A 397 -4.52 15.45 -3.70
N TYR A 398 -3.86 16.12 -2.74
CA TYR A 398 -4.32 17.42 -2.30
C TYR A 398 -4.32 18.35 -3.50
N ASP A 399 -5.52 18.74 -3.80
CA ASP A 399 -5.75 19.88 -4.64
C ASP A 399 -4.97 21.04 -4.01
N LEU A 400 -3.79 21.32 -4.51
CA LEU A 400 -3.03 22.52 -4.16
C LEU A 400 -3.87 23.77 -4.33
N SER A 401 -5.07 23.60 -4.88
CA SER A 401 -5.91 24.57 -5.51
C SER A 401 -6.72 25.45 -4.58
N LYS A 402 -7.34 24.96 -3.53
CA LYS A 402 -8.45 25.79 -2.98
C LYS A 402 -8.10 26.70 -1.82
N ASN A 403 -7.10 26.35 -1.00
CA ASN A 403 -6.76 27.15 0.18
C ASN A 403 -5.26 27.40 0.35
N GLU A 404 -4.41 26.64 -0.34
CA GLU A 404 -2.97 26.67 -0.13
C GLU A 404 -2.22 27.35 -1.25
N THR A 405 -2.67 27.19 -2.51
CA THR A 405 -2.07 27.80 -3.71
C THR A 405 -3.16 28.15 -4.73
N PRO A 406 -3.93 29.24 -4.49
CA PRO A 406 -5.07 29.64 -5.34
C PRO A 406 -4.72 29.86 -6.82
N GLU A 407 -3.48 30.15 -7.12
CA GLU A 407 -2.95 30.38 -8.46
C GLU A 407 -3.11 29.16 -9.39
N TYR A 408 -3.14 27.95 -8.85
CA TYR A 408 -3.26 26.73 -9.67
C TYR A 408 -4.71 26.30 -9.93
N ASN A 409 -5.70 26.91 -9.27
CA ASN A 409 -7.12 26.53 -9.35
C ASN A 409 -7.70 26.45 -10.77
N ASN A 410 -7.30 27.38 -11.63
CA ASN A 410 -7.82 27.48 -12.99
C ASN A 410 -6.90 26.83 -14.03
N MET A 411 -5.77 26.28 -13.61
CA MET A 411 -4.77 25.69 -14.50
C MET A 411 -4.92 24.18 -14.66
N VAL A 412 -5.56 23.53 -13.69
CA VAL A 412 -5.69 22.08 -13.66
C VAL A 412 -6.79 21.56 -14.58
N PRO A 413 -6.68 20.33 -15.12
CA PRO A 413 -7.66 19.75 -16.03
C PRO A 413 -9.09 19.63 -15.46
N ASN A 414 -9.22 19.45 -14.14
CA ASN A 414 -10.49 19.21 -13.46
C ASN A 414 -10.69 20.17 -12.26
N PRO A 415 -10.98 21.48 -12.48
CA PRO A 415 -11.07 22.48 -11.40
C PRO A 415 -12.13 22.16 -10.32
N SER A 416 -13.10 21.31 -10.64
CA SER A 416 -14.19 20.88 -9.74
C SER A 416 -14.03 19.43 -9.25
N ALA A 417 -12.81 18.88 -9.26
CA ALA A 417 -12.51 17.52 -8.92
C ALA A 417 -13.10 17.09 -7.58
N LYS A 418 -13.88 16.00 -7.58
CA LYS A 418 -14.50 15.36 -6.41
C LYS A 418 -13.97 13.96 -6.19
N PHE A 419 -13.69 13.24 -7.26
CA PHE A 419 -13.25 11.85 -7.23
C PHE A 419 -11.72 11.75 -7.17
N VAL A 420 -11.23 10.64 -6.63
CA VAL A 420 -9.78 10.39 -6.46
C VAL A 420 -9.05 10.49 -7.79
N LYS A 421 -9.59 9.88 -8.86
CA LYS A 421 -9.00 9.94 -10.20
C LYS A 421 -8.83 11.37 -10.73
N GLU A 422 -9.85 12.21 -10.62
CA GLU A 422 -9.79 13.60 -11.06
C GLU A 422 -8.74 14.42 -10.29
N LYS A 423 -8.60 14.14 -8.99
CA LYS A 423 -7.57 14.78 -8.15
C LYS A 423 -6.18 14.31 -8.51
N LEU A 424 -6.00 13.01 -8.78
CA LEU A 424 -4.75 12.45 -9.29
C LEU A 424 -4.38 13.10 -10.64
N GLU A 425 -5.31 13.23 -11.59
CA GLU A 425 -5.06 13.90 -12.85
C GLU A 425 -4.60 15.36 -12.63
N ASN A 426 -5.22 16.08 -11.69
CA ASN A 426 -4.84 17.45 -11.36
C ASN A 426 -3.43 17.55 -10.77
N THR A 427 -3.12 16.71 -9.78
CA THR A 427 -1.79 16.75 -9.15
C THR A 427 -0.69 16.24 -10.08
N THR A 428 -1.00 15.27 -10.94
CA THR A 428 -0.09 14.82 -12.01
C THR A 428 0.20 15.96 -13.00
N TYR A 429 -0.83 16.72 -13.41
CA TYR A 429 -0.65 17.88 -14.28
C TYR A 429 0.24 18.95 -13.63
N LEU A 430 0.07 19.23 -12.34
CA LEU A 430 0.92 20.18 -11.63
C LEU A 430 2.36 19.67 -11.52
N GLN A 431 2.56 18.38 -11.21
CA GLN A 431 3.90 17.77 -11.18
C GLN A 431 4.59 17.90 -12.56
N ASP A 432 3.87 17.64 -13.65
CA ASP A 432 4.36 17.81 -15.01
C ASP A 432 4.74 19.28 -15.32
N MET A 433 3.91 20.21 -14.88
CA MET A 433 4.18 21.65 -15.06
C MET A 433 5.47 22.05 -14.32
N PHE A 434 5.66 21.63 -13.08
CA PHE A 434 6.84 21.93 -12.28
C PHE A 434 8.11 21.27 -12.85
N LEU A 435 7.98 20.03 -13.34
CA LEU A 435 9.04 19.35 -14.06
C LEU A 435 9.45 20.12 -15.33
N GLY A 436 8.47 20.58 -16.12
CA GLY A 436 8.72 21.37 -17.32
C GLY A 436 9.42 22.71 -17.03
N GLU A 437 9.06 23.37 -15.92
CA GLU A 437 9.76 24.58 -15.46
C GLU A 437 11.20 24.30 -15.05
N PHE A 438 11.45 23.23 -14.28
CA PHE A 438 12.80 22.81 -13.90
C PHE A 438 13.63 22.47 -15.12
N TYR A 439 13.08 21.68 -16.05
CA TYR A 439 13.76 21.28 -17.28
C TYR A 439 14.23 22.52 -18.06
N LYS A 440 13.34 23.47 -18.31
CA LYS A 440 13.62 24.66 -19.10
C LYS A 440 14.56 25.67 -18.40
N LYS A 441 14.42 25.84 -17.07
CA LYS A 441 15.17 26.87 -16.34
C LYS A 441 16.54 26.39 -15.86
N TYR A 442 16.67 25.08 -15.57
CA TYR A 442 17.88 24.55 -14.95
C TYR A 442 18.52 23.44 -15.77
N TYR A 443 17.77 22.36 -16.12
CA TYR A 443 18.39 21.24 -16.82
C TYR A 443 18.93 21.65 -18.20
N GLU A 444 18.12 22.27 -19.03
CA GLU A 444 18.49 22.62 -20.40
C GLU A 444 19.69 23.59 -20.47
N PRO A 445 19.75 24.69 -19.69
CA PRO A 445 20.88 25.60 -19.77
C PRO A 445 22.14 25.20 -19.01
N TYR A 446 22.03 24.42 -17.92
CA TYR A 446 23.16 24.12 -17.04
C TYR A 446 23.66 22.69 -17.11
N PHE A 447 22.79 21.73 -17.43
CA PHE A 447 23.10 20.31 -17.29
C PHE A 447 23.03 19.53 -18.59
N SER A 448 22.26 19.95 -19.59
CA SER A 448 21.99 19.19 -20.81
C SER A 448 23.23 18.82 -21.62
N GLU A 449 24.35 19.53 -21.44
CA GLU A 449 25.56 19.27 -22.19
C GLU A 449 26.25 17.95 -21.76
N ASN A 450 26.35 17.69 -20.45
CA ASN A 450 27.15 16.60 -19.88
C ASN A 450 26.43 15.74 -18.84
N THR A 451 25.11 15.90 -18.69
CA THR A 451 24.33 15.16 -17.71
C THR A 451 23.19 14.39 -18.39
N ASP A 452 23.20 13.08 -18.24
CA ASP A 452 22.08 12.24 -18.65
C ASP A 452 20.97 12.35 -17.63
N LEU A 453 19.72 12.61 -18.08
CA LEU A 453 18.55 12.74 -17.21
C LEU A 453 17.67 11.50 -17.33
N ILE A 454 17.33 10.92 -16.19
CA ILE A 454 16.43 9.78 -16.07
C ILE A 454 15.19 10.22 -15.30
N LEU A 455 14.02 9.99 -15.88
CA LEU A 455 12.73 10.22 -15.24
C LEU A 455 12.01 8.88 -15.11
N PHE A 456 11.52 8.55 -13.93
CA PHE A 456 10.62 7.41 -13.73
C PHE A 456 9.73 7.66 -12.52
N SER A 457 8.62 6.90 -12.40
CA SER A 457 7.78 7.01 -11.21
C SER A 457 8.19 5.99 -10.15
N ASP A 458 8.00 6.34 -8.89
CA ASP A 458 8.24 5.43 -7.77
C ASP A 458 7.30 4.23 -7.80
N HIS A 459 6.02 4.46 -7.94
CA HIS A 459 4.97 3.46 -8.18
C HIS A 459 3.83 4.08 -8.99
N SER A 460 2.89 3.24 -9.37
CA SER A 460 1.68 3.67 -10.05
C SER A 460 0.52 3.90 -9.07
N TRP A 461 -0.56 4.49 -9.56
CA TRP A 461 -1.84 4.58 -8.87
C TRP A 461 -2.95 4.04 -9.78
N PRO A 462 -3.89 3.20 -9.27
CA PRO A 462 -4.94 2.61 -10.09
C PRO A 462 -5.91 3.67 -10.63
N LEU A 463 -6.30 3.52 -11.88
CA LEU A 463 -7.15 4.46 -12.62
C LEU A 463 -8.63 4.08 -12.63
N GLY A 464 -9.00 3.01 -11.90
CA GLY A 464 -10.36 2.51 -11.80
C GLY A 464 -10.80 1.67 -12.99
N ILE A 465 -9.87 1.01 -13.68
CA ILE A 465 -10.16 0.01 -14.72
C ILE A 465 -10.90 -1.17 -14.09
N HIS A 466 -10.45 -1.62 -12.91
CA HIS A 466 -11.08 -2.71 -12.18
C HIS A 466 -12.03 -2.21 -11.10
N PRO A 467 -13.21 -2.85 -10.94
CA PRO A 467 -14.10 -2.59 -9.82
C PRO A 467 -13.39 -2.83 -8.48
N ASN A 468 -13.57 -1.93 -7.53
CA ASN A 468 -12.97 -2.00 -6.19
C ASN A 468 -11.44 -1.82 -6.10
N ASN A 469 -10.76 -1.48 -7.20
CA ASN A 469 -9.35 -1.10 -7.20
C ASN A 469 -9.21 0.41 -7.06
N TYR A 470 -9.44 0.93 -5.83
CA TYR A 470 -9.45 2.38 -5.55
C TYR A 470 -8.16 2.90 -4.94
N PHE A 471 -7.29 2.01 -4.46
CA PHE A 471 -6.03 2.32 -3.80
C PHE A 471 -4.95 1.33 -4.24
N ASN A 472 -3.71 1.75 -4.19
CA ASN A 472 -2.54 0.91 -4.51
C ASN A 472 -2.58 -0.44 -3.79
N GLU A 473 -3.06 -0.44 -2.55
CA GLU A 473 -3.06 -1.60 -1.68
C GLU A 473 -4.23 -2.56 -1.90
N ASN A 474 -5.14 -2.28 -2.87
CA ASN A 474 -6.30 -3.15 -3.11
C ASN A 474 -5.93 -4.44 -3.85
N TYR A 475 -5.29 -4.29 -5.02
CA TYR A 475 -4.96 -5.39 -5.93
C TYR A 475 -3.56 -5.21 -6.53
N ALA A 476 -3.22 -6.10 -7.46
CA ALA A 476 -1.92 -6.12 -8.12
C ALA A 476 -2.05 -6.27 -9.64
N TYR A 477 -3.02 -5.54 -10.22
CA TYR A 477 -3.17 -5.44 -11.67
C TYR A 477 -2.07 -4.54 -12.28
N GLN A 478 -1.95 -4.54 -13.61
CA GLN A 478 -0.98 -3.66 -14.29
C GLN A 478 -1.21 -2.19 -13.96
N GLU A 479 -2.46 -1.75 -13.82
CA GLU A 479 -2.76 -0.37 -13.41
C GLU A 479 -2.18 0.02 -12.04
N ASN A 480 -1.77 -0.95 -11.19
CA ASN A 480 -1.11 -0.71 -9.91
C ASN A 480 0.42 -0.61 -10.04
N PHE A 481 1.00 -1.10 -11.14
CA PHE A 481 2.45 -1.22 -11.29
C PHE A 481 3.01 -0.49 -12.51
N LEU A 482 2.21 -0.19 -13.53
CA LEU A 482 2.71 0.36 -14.77
C LEU A 482 3.13 1.83 -14.59
N ILE A 483 4.42 2.10 -14.79
CA ILE A 483 5.04 3.41 -14.62
C ILE A 483 5.79 3.83 -15.88
N PRO A 484 5.91 5.14 -16.17
CA PRO A 484 6.77 5.62 -17.23
C PRO A 484 8.24 5.55 -16.83
N PHE A 485 9.10 5.34 -17.82
CA PHE A 485 10.54 5.56 -17.72
C PHE A 485 11.00 6.33 -18.94
N VAL A 486 11.73 7.43 -18.73
CA VAL A 486 12.27 8.28 -19.80
C VAL A 486 13.76 8.47 -19.58
N PHE A 487 14.55 8.22 -20.60
CA PHE A 487 15.98 8.50 -20.61
C PHE A 487 16.26 9.63 -21.61
N ILE A 488 16.80 10.72 -21.14
CA ILE A 488 17.23 11.87 -21.94
C ILE A 488 18.76 11.92 -21.89
N PRO A 489 19.45 11.49 -22.95
CA PRO A 489 20.91 11.57 -23.00
C PRO A 489 21.38 13.03 -23.09
N SER A 490 22.55 13.30 -22.54
CA SER A 490 23.23 14.58 -22.70
C SER A 490 23.55 14.85 -24.18
N ASN A 491 23.77 16.11 -24.52
CA ASN A 491 24.15 16.49 -25.89
C ASN A 491 25.43 15.77 -26.35
N GLN A 492 26.37 15.50 -25.43
CA GLN A 492 27.62 14.80 -25.73
C GLN A 492 27.38 13.31 -26.06
N THR A 493 26.41 12.68 -25.45
CA THR A 493 26.17 11.23 -25.57
C THR A 493 25.01 10.88 -26.51
N ALA A 494 24.14 11.82 -26.86
CA ALA A 494 22.88 11.62 -27.59
C ALA A 494 23.01 10.76 -28.87
N LYS A 495 24.12 10.92 -29.61
CA LYS A 495 24.37 10.14 -30.85
C LYS A 495 24.52 8.63 -30.62
N LYS A 496 24.75 8.19 -29.39
CA LYS A 496 24.87 6.78 -29.03
C LYS A 496 23.53 6.08 -28.87
N TYR A 497 22.44 6.83 -28.77
CA TYR A 497 21.12 6.36 -28.33
C TYR A 497 20.03 6.57 -29.38
N ALA A 498 18.94 5.82 -29.26
CA ALA A 498 17.79 5.86 -30.16
C ALA A 498 16.79 6.97 -29.75
N VAL A 499 17.26 8.23 -29.73
CA VAL A 499 16.46 9.39 -29.32
C VAL A 499 15.18 9.53 -30.17
N GLY A 500 14.08 9.95 -29.54
CA GLY A 500 12.77 10.12 -30.19
C GLY A 500 12.00 8.80 -30.36
N THR A 501 12.41 7.71 -29.69
CA THR A 501 11.74 6.41 -29.79
C THR A 501 10.88 6.10 -28.57
N VAL A 502 9.82 5.31 -28.81
CA VAL A 502 8.98 4.70 -27.76
C VAL A 502 9.20 3.20 -27.78
N SER A 503 9.45 2.61 -26.62
CA SER A 503 9.64 1.16 -26.47
C SER A 503 8.50 0.52 -25.69
N ASP A 504 8.01 -0.61 -26.21
CA ASP A 504 7.03 -1.50 -25.56
C ASP A 504 7.67 -2.57 -24.68
N SER A 505 9.01 -2.55 -24.55
CA SER A 505 9.73 -3.55 -23.75
C SER A 505 9.36 -3.47 -22.27
N VAL A 506 9.17 -4.63 -21.64
CA VAL A 506 8.82 -4.76 -20.22
C VAL A 506 10.08 -4.94 -19.39
N TYR A 507 10.29 -4.06 -18.41
CA TYR A 507 11.37 -4.12 -17.44
C TYR A 507 10.88 -3.71 -16.05
N GLY A 508 11.56 -4.16 -14.99
CA GLY A 508 11.29 -3.74 -13.63
C GLY A 508 12.21 -2.60 -13.18
N GLN A 509 11.81 -1.85 -12.18
CA GLN A 509 12.64 -0.79 -11.58
C GLN A 509 14.01 -1.31 -11.13
N TYR A 510 14.11 -2.56 -10.66
CA TYR A 510 15.38 -3.17 -10.23
C TYR A 510 16.39 -3.36 -11.39
N ASN A 511 15.99 -3.13 -12.63
CA ASN A 511 16.89 -3.10 -13.80
C ASN A 511 17.56 -1.73 -14.01
N ILE A 512 17.08 -0.66 -13.36
CA ILE A 512 17.61 0.70 -13.50
C ILE A 512 19.08 0.79 -13.07
N PRO A 513 19.48 0.29 -11.87
CA PRO A 513 20.88 0.37 -11.44
C PRO A 513 21.87 -0.31 -12.40
N SER A 514 21.53 -1.50 -12.87
CA SER A 514 22.31 -2.24 -13.88
C SER A 514 22.49 -1.43 -15.16
N THR A 515 21.42 -0.76 -15.61
CA THR A 515 21.45 0.06 -16.82
C THR A 515 22.33 1.31 -16.63
N ILE A 516 22.27 1.94 -15.46
CA ILE A 516 23.14 3.10 -15.15
C ILE A 516 24.61 2.68 -15.11
N LEU A 517 24.94 1.53 -14.54
CA LEU A 517 26.32 1.03 -14.52
C LEU A 517 26.82 0.76 -15.94
N ASP A 518 26.00 0.16 -16.79
CA ASP A 518 26.34 -0.06 -18.20
C ASP A 518 26.49 1.25 -18.99
N LEU A 519 25.68 2.27 -18.70
CA LEU A 519 25.82 3.62 -19.30
C LEU A 519 27.17 4.24 -18.97
N LEU A 520 27.73 3.91 -17.81
CA LEU A 520 28.99 4.45 -17.28
C LEU A 520 30.20 3.54 -17.53
N ASP A 521 30.02 2.42 -18.22
CA ASP A 521 31.06 1.39 -18.43
C ASP A 521 31.64 0.86 -17.08
N ILE A 522 30.80 0.79 -16.05
CA ILE A 522 31.14 0.22 -14.74
C ILE A 522 30.72 -1.23 -14.70
N GLU A 523 31.54 -2.11 -14.11
CA GLU A 523 31.18 -3.50 -13.88
C GLU A 523 29.84 -3.61 -13.16
N ASP A 524 28.93 -4.47 -13.66
CA ASP A 524 27.61 -4.65 -13.10
C ASP A 524 27.67 -5.55 -11.85
N TYR A 525 27.23 -4.98 -10.72
CA TYR A 525 27.14 -5.66 -9.43
C TYR A 525 25.75 -6.23 -9.13
N PHE A 526 24.79 -6.02 -10.01
CA PHE A 526 23.41 -6.45 -9.76
C PHE A 526 23.05 -7.70 -10.55
N HIS A 527 22.85 -7.53 -11.82
CA HIS A 527 22.50 -8.58 -12.78
C HIS A 527 22.76 -8.06 -14.18
N LYS A 528 23.11 -8.93 -15.10
CA LYS A 528 23.15 -8.57 -16.52
C LYS A 528 21.73 -8.40 -17.11
N THR A 529 20.90 -7.60 -16.45
CA THR A 529 19.51 -7.34 -16.81
C THR A 529 19.28 -5.90 -17.26
N SER A 530 20.34 -5.23 -17.62
CA SER A 530 20.32 -3.87 -18.18
C SER A 530 19.47 -3.80 -19.45
N PHE A 531 18.78 -2.70 -19.62
CA PHE A 531 18.06 -2.36 -20.84
C PHE A 531 18.82 -1.35 -21.74
N LEU A 532 20.13 -1.21 -21.58
CA LEU A 532 20.97 -0.37 -22.44
C LEU A 532 20.78 -0.72 -23.93
N GLY A 533 20.54 -2.00 -24.25
CA GLY A 533 20.21 -2.42 -25.62
C GLY A 533 18.99 -1.69 -26.18
N VAL A 534 17.94 -1.49 -25.39
CA VAL A 534 16.74 -0.71 -25.78
C VAL A 534 17.12 0.73 -26.03
N LEU A 535 17.89 1.34 -25.10
CA LEU A 535 18.30 2.73 -25.23
C LEU A 535 19.18 2.99 -26.47
N THR A 536 19.94 1.97 -26.91
CA THR A 536 20.79 2.04 -28.12
C THR A 536 20.07 1.58 -29.40
N GLY A 537 18.76 1.32 -29.35
CA GLY A 537 17.95 0.89 -30.50
C GLY A 537 18.15 -0.56 -30.95
N LYS A 538 18.77 -1.39 -30.09
CA LYS A 538 18.86 -2.84 -30.31
C LYS A 538 17.57 -3.48 -29.80
N SER A 539 16.93 -4.33 -30.61
CA SER A 539 15.75 -5.08 -30.17
C SER A 539 16.10 -6.00 -28.99
N PRO A 540 15.41 -5.88 -27.85
CA PRO A 540 15.63 -6.81 -26.76
C PRO A 540 15.09 -8.20 -27.14
N ILE A 541 15.74 -9.26 -26.63
CA ILE A 541 15.16 -10.60 -26.64
C ILE A 541 14.09 -10.61 -25.55
N GLN A 542 12.84 -10.33 -25.93
CA GLN A 542 11.71 -10.16 -24.98
C GLN A 542 11.32 -11.45 -24.26
N ASN A 543 11.46 -12.61 -24.91
CA ASN A 543 10.81 -13.85 -24.47
C ASN A 543 11.50 -14.60 -23.32
N GLU A 544 12.68 -14.17 -22.87
CA GLU A 544 13.43 -14.87 -21.81
C GLU A 544 13.42 -14.16 -20.46
N ARG A 545 12.85 -12.97 -20.37
CA ARG A 545 12.91 -12.14 -19.16
C ARG A 545 11.61 -12.21 -18.38
N CYS A 546 11.74 -12.33 -17.07
CA CYS A 546 10.63 -12.26 -16.15
C CYS A 546 10.75 -11.01 -15.27
N THR A 547 9.67 -10.23 -15.21
CA THR A 547 9.58 -9.06 -14.33
C THR A 547 8.78 -9.40 -13.09
N VAL A 548 9.30 -9.02 -11.93
CA VAL A 548 8.76 -9.37 -10.61
C VAL A 548 8.30 -8.12 -9.90
N SER A 549 7.07 -8.14 -9.40
CA SER A 549 6.53 -7.10 -8.53
C SER A 549 5.76 -7.70 -7.37
N THR A 550 5.67 -6.99 -6.25
CA THR A 550 4.86 -7.44 -5.12
C THR A 550 3.91 -6.35 -4.66
N GLN A 551 2.75 -6.79 -4.20
CA GLN A 551 1.85 -5.99 -3.41
C GLN A 551 1.65 -6.69 -2.07
N PRO A 552 2.24 -6.18 -0.96
CA PRO A 552 2.28 -6.90 0.32
C PRO A 552 0.99 -6.80 1.12
N TYR A 553 0.11 -5.85 0.77
CA TYR A 553 -1.15 -5.57 1.46
C TYR A 553 -2.26 -6.52 1.02
N SER A 554 -3.42 -6.45 1.67
CA SER A 554 -4.63 -7.24 1.32
C SER A 554 -4.42 -8.76 1.28
N GLY A 555 -3.45 -9.28 2.04
CA GLY A 555 -3.08 -10.69 2.09
C GLY A 555 -1.90 -11.07 1.21
N GLY A 556 -1.43 -10.14 0.38
CA GLY A 556 -0.23 -10.26 -0.43
C GLY A 556 -0.45 -10.84 -1.82
N TYR A 557 0.21 -10.21 -2.78
CA TYR A 557 0.25 -10.65 -4.17
C TYR A 557 1.70 -10.67 -4.68
N ILE A 558 1.98 -11.60 -5.60
CA ILE A 558 3.21 -11.65 -6.38
C ILE A 558 2.80 -11.60 -7.85
N SER A 559 3.28 -10.61 -8.57
CA SER A 559 3.09 -10.46 -10.01
C SER A 559 4.37 -10.86 -10.74
N LEU A 560 4.27 -11.81 -11.66
CA LEU A 560 5.34 -12.26 -12.53
C LEU A 560 4.91 -12.03 -13.98
N VAL A 561 5.67 -11.20 -14.71
CA VAL A 561 5.37 -10.90 -16.11
C VAL A 561 6.50 -11.43 -16.97
N GLN A 562 6.22 -12.49 -17.72
CA GLN A 562 7.01 -12.96 -18.85
C GLN A 562 6.19 -12.70 -20.12
N TYR A 563 6.35 -11.50 -20.66
CA TYR A 563 5.47 -11.00 -21.71
C TYR A 563 5.31 -12.00 -22.87
N PRO A 564 4.08 -12.28 -23.35
CA PRO A 564 2.85 -11.59 -22.99
C PRO A 564 2.12 -12.16 -21.74
N ILE A 565 2.62 -13.21 -21.11
CA ILE A 565 1.91 -13.90 -20.02
C ILE A 565 2.27 -13.29 -18.68
N LYS A 566 1.23 -12.97 -17.92
CA LYS A 566 1.33 -12.57 -16.51
C LYS A 566 0.71 -13.61 -15.60
N HIS A 567 1.45 -14.00 -14.56
CA HIS A 567 0.96 -14.82 -13.45
C HIS A 567 0.83 -13.95 -12.20
N LEU A 568 -0.40 -13.75 -11.72
CA LEU A 568 -0.68 -13.00 -10.51
C LEU A 568 -1.09 -13.96 -9.39
N TYR A 569 -0.19 -14.20 -8.45
CA TYR A 569 -0.42 -15.07 -7.30
C TYR A 569 -1.10 -14.30 -6.16
N SER A 570 -2.32 -14.68 -5.80
CA SER A 570 -3.01 -14.21 -4.59
C SER A 570 -2.68 -15.15 -3.44
N LEU A 571 -1.89 -14.69 -2.49
CA LEU A 571 -1.47 -15.51 -1.34
C LEU A 571 -2.63 -15.76 -0.37
N LYS A 572 -3.55 -14.80 -0.27
CA LYS A 572 -4.75 -14.90 0.57
C LYS A 572 -5.73 -15.94 0.04
N GLU A 573 -5.94 -15.95 -1.28
CA GLU A 573 -6.92 -16.83 -1.92
C GLU A 573 -6.33 -18.19 -2.29
N ASN A 574 -5.00 -18.34 -2.22
CA ASN A 574 -4.25 -19.50 -2.70
C ASN A 574 -4.54 -19.80 -4.18
N LYS A 575 -4.64 -18.75 -5.00
CA LYS A 575 -4.95 -18.82 -6.44
C LYS A 575 -3.90 -18.10 -7.27
N VAL A 576 -3.79 -18.50 -8.53
CA VAL A 576 -3.08 -17.77 -9.56
C VAL A 576 -4.07 -17.31 -10.62
N TYR A 577 -3.96 -16.05 -10.99
CA TYR A 577 -4.68 -15.41 -12.09
C TYR A 577 -3.71 -15.27 -13.25
N ILE A 578 -4.04 -15.86 -14.39
CA ILE A 578 -3.17 -15.89 -15.56
C ILE A 578 -3.82 -15.01 -16.63
N PHE A 579 -3.05 -14.05 -17.14
CA PHE A 579 -3.48 -13.10 -18.16
C PHE A 579 -2.57 -13.20 -19.38
N ASN A 580 -3.12 -13.00 -20.58
CA ASN A 580 -2.37 -12.69 -21.79
C ASN A 580 -2.46 -11.16 -22.01
N LEU A 581 -1.42 -10.42 -21.68
CA LEU A 581 -1.39 -8.96 -21.74
C LEU A 581 -1.45 -8.39 -23.17
N GLU A 582 -1.20 -9.21 -24.20
CA GLU A 582 -1.37 -8.80 -25.59
C GLU A 582 -2.84 -8.84 -26.03
N GLU A 583 -3.60 -9.84 -25.57
CA GLU A 583 -5.02 -10.02 -25.88
C GLU A 583 -5.94 -9.28 -24.88
N ASP A 584 -5.51 -9.21 -23.62
CA ASP A 584 -6.23 -8.58 -22.50
C ASP A 584 -5.32 -7.62 -21.71
N PRO A 585 -4.93 -6.49 -22.30
CA PRO A 585 -4.01 -5.53 -21.66
C PRO A 585 -4.60 -4.90 -20.38
N ASN A 586 -5.92 -4.93 -20.23
CA ASN A 586 -6.62 -4.43 -19.06
C ASN A 586 -6.92 -5.50 -18.00
N GLU A 587 -6.48 -6.75 -18.21
CA GLU A 587 -6.60 -7.85 -17.24
C GLU A 587 -8.05 -8.13 -16.76
N LEU A 588 -9.02 -8.06 -17.67
CA LEU A 588 -10.45 -8.21 -17.36
C LEU A 588 -10.91 -9.68 -17.38
N ASN A 589 -10.16 -10.57 -18.04
CA ASN A 589 -10.54 -11.95 -18.32
C ASN A 589 -9.45 -12.96 -17.90
N PRO A 590 -9.17 -13.12 -16.61
CA PRO A 590 -8.14 -14.07 -16.15
C PRO A 590 -8.56 -15.53 -16.33
N ASN A 591 -7.62 -16.39 -16.70
CA ASN A 591 -7.72 -17.80 -16.34
C ASN A 591 -7.34 -17.94 -14.86
N ILE A 592 -8.21 -18.56 -14.03
CA ILE A 592 -8.04 -18.65 -12.57
C ILE A 592 -7.83 -20.12 -12.20
N GLU A 593 -6.72 -20.39 -11.53
CA GLU A 593 -6.33 -21.74 -11.09
C GLU A 593 -6.02 -21.76 -9.60
N GLU A 594 -6.19 -22.92 -8.96
CA GLU A 594 -5.57 -23.19 -7.65
C GLU A 594 -4.06 -23.32 -7.83
N ILE A 595 -3.28 -22.82 -6.85
CA ILE A 595 -1.82 -22.90 -6.92
C ILE A 595 -1.36 -24.35 -6.89
N SER A 596 -0.89 -24.86 -8.03
CA SER A 596 -0.36 -26.19 -8.26
C SER A 596 1.16 -26.25 -8.04
N LYS A 597 1.73 -27.44 -8.21
CA LYS A 597 3.18 -27.60 -8.29
C LYS A 597 3.73 -26.89 -9.52
N GLU A 598 3.06 -26.99 -10.65
CA GLU A 598 3.46 -26.36 -11.92
C GLU A 598 3.55 -24.83 -11.78
N ASN A 599 2.54 -24.20 -11.18
CA ASN A 599 2.57 -22.75 -10.94
C ASN A 599 3.76 -22.34 -10.03
N LYS A 600 4.14 -23.20 -9.06
CA LYS A 600 5.33 -22.95 -8.22
C LYS A 600 6.64 -23.12 -9.02
N ASP A 601 6.71 -24.11 -9.89
CA ASP A 601 7.88 -24.34 -10.76
C ASP A 601 8.06 -23.16 -11.75
N ILE A 602 6.96 -22.59 -12.28
CA ILE A 602 6.97 -21.35 -13.09
C ILE A 602 7.53 -20.18 -12.27
N MET A 603 7.06 -20.00 -11.04
CA MET A 603 7.56 -18.95 -10.14
C MET A 603 9.06 -19.14 -9.87
N GLU A 604 9.50 -20.34 -9.52
CA GLU A 604 10.91 -20.61 -9.27
C GLU A 604 11.77 -20.35 -10.52
N SER A 605 11.31 -20.75 -11.70
CA SER A 605 11.99 -20.49 -12.96
C SER A 605 12.12 -18.99 -13.22
N CYS A 606 11.03 -18.23 -13.05
CA CYS A 606 11.02 -16.78 -13.20
C CYS A 606 12.01 -16.12 -12.24
N LEU A 607 11.94 -16.45 -10.94
CA LEU A 607 12.83 -15.88 -9.93
C LEU A 607 14.31 -16.25 -10.19
N ARG A 608 14.59 -17.47 -10.64
CA ARG A 608 15.93 -17.85 -11.07
C ARG A 608 16.40 -17.01 -12.25
N ASN A 609 15.60 -16.89 -13.29
CA ASN A 609 15.97 -16.11 -14.48
C ASN A 609 16.22 -14.64 -14.13
N THR A 610 15.44 -14.09 -13.20
CA THR A 610 15.64 -12.73 -12.68
C THR A 610 16.91 -12.62 -11.83
N LEU A 611 17.30 -13.69 -11.11
CA LEU A 611 18.42 -13.70 -10.17
C LEU A 611 19.64 -14.51 -10.63
N ASN A 612 19.55 -15.19 -11.80
CA ASN A 612 20.50 -16.23 -12.26
C ASN A 612 21.92 -15.74 -12.61
N HIS A 613 22.19 -14.46 -12.46
CA HIS A 613 23.56 -13.99 -12.62
C HIS A 613 24.38 -14.02 -11.32
N PHE A 614 23.75 -14.44 -10.19
CA PHE A 614 24.45 -14.74 -8.94
C PHE A 614 24.84 -16.22 -8.77
N VAL A 615 24.34 -17.13 -9.61
CA VAL A 615 24.72 -18.55 -9.54
C VAL A 615 25.85 -18.80 -10.55
N LYS A 616 27.08 -18.77 -10.08
CA LYS A 616 28.21 -19.45 -10.73
C LYS A 616 28.24 -20.91 -10.29
#